data_bf22042f8372412b27d289121dc578c7
#
_entry.id   bf22042f8372412b27d289121dc578c7
#
_cell.length_a   1.000
_cell.length_b   1.000
_cell.length_c   1.000
_cell.angle_alpha   90.00
_cell.angle_beta   90.00
_cell.angle_gamma   90.00
#
_symmetry.space_group_name_H-M   'P 1'
#
loop_
_entity.id
_entity.type
_entity.pdbx_description
1 polymer ?
#
loop_
_entity_poly.entity_id
_entity_poly.type
_entity_poly.pdbx_seq_one_letter_code
_entity_poly.pdbx_strand_id
1 'polypeptide(L)'
;MDIGQDILNRTPLGPLQTSLLEHISKLISFGESLTRQRIQIFTPLLETGQGERSQQCADMLCIERSDQGITTRQLKGSHTWHAMMKDGQPLIGLDDKQRQHVFPIVDNGGRIIGGISFTLSPSIKAEQYEQEYLLSDTMQRLMLTAIDEQIVSYEPMSYFDGLIIFDDTYKILYANDAAMKLVDVLGFDRRLVGSSIFSSTLKMSFRRACSSKWSCYFFVLALYSS
;
A
#
# COMPACT_ATOMS: atom_id res chain seq x y z
N MET A 1 16.74 16.36 -4.23
CA MET A 1 15.59 17.27 -4.39
C MET A 1 14.66 16.97 -3.23
N ASP A 2 14.23 17.98 -2.49
CA ASP A 2 13.31 17.80 -1.37
C ASP A 2 11.90 17.59 -1.94
N ILE A 3 11.32 16.40 -1.70
CA ILE A 3 10.02 16.01 -2.21
C ILE A 3 8.93 16.91 -1.63
N GLY A 4 9.01 17.24 -0.33
CA GLY A 4 8.04 18.12 0.33
C GLY A 4 8.01 19.51 -0.33
N GLN A 5 9.17 20.07 -0.64
CA GLN A 5 9.27 21.36 -1.33
C GLN A 5 8.71 21.31 -2.76
N ASP A 6 8.93 20.21 -3.48
CA ASP A 6 8.37 20.05 -4.84
C ASP A 6 6.84 19.92 -4.82
N ILE A 7 6.29 19.15 -3.87
CA ILE A 7 4.85 19.05 -3.68
C ILE A 7 4.25 20.42 -3.36
N LEU A 8 4.83 21.15 -2.39
CA LEU A 8 4.34 22.44 -1.94
C LEU A 8 4.32 23.48 -3.08
N ASN A 9 5.33 23.46 -3.94
CA ASN A 9 5.46 24.41 -5.04
C ASN A 9 4.52 24.13 -6.22
N ARG A 10 4.08 22.88 -6.39
CA ARG A 10 3.35 22.43 -7.59
C ARG A 10 1.90 22.06 -7.33
N THR A 11 1.47 21.98 -6.09
CA THR A 11 0.12 21.57 -5.71
C THR A 11 -0.60 22.64 -4.89
N PRO A 12 -1.95 22.63 -4.85
CA PRO A 12 -2.74 23.56 -4.04
C PRO A 12 -2.75 23.16 -2.55
N LEU A 13 -1.84 22.31 -2.11
CA LEU A 13 -1.80 21.78 -0.76
C LEU A 13 -1.07 22.72 0.21
N GLY A 14 -1.56 22.78 1.44
CA GLY A 14 -0.88 23.48 2.53
C GLY A 14 0.24 22.64 3.15
N PRO A 15 1.06 23.26 4.04
CA PRO A 15 2.24 22.58 4.64
C PRO A 15 1.91 21.27 5.36
N LEU A 16 0.79 21.18 6.08
CA LEU A 16 0.40 19.96 6.80
C LEU A 16 0.04 18.82 5.83
N GLN A 17 -0.69 19.14 4.77
CA GLN A 17 -1.08 18.17 3.74
C GLN A 17 0.14 17.69 2.95
N THR A 18 1.08 18.60 2.65
CA THR A 18 2.36 18.27 2.01
C THR A 18 3.18 17.35 2.89
N SER A 19 3.29 17.64 4.20
CA SER A 19 4.00 16.78 5.16
C SER A 19 3.41 15.38 5.24
N LEU A 20 2.06 15.26 5.16
CA LEU A 20 1.39 13.96 5.11
C LEU A 20 1.80 13.17 3.86
N LEU A 21 1.76 13.78 2.67
CA LEU A 21 2.16 13.10 1.42
C LEU A 21 3.65 12.74 1.42
N GLU A 22 4.50 13.62 1.93
CA GLU A 22 5.93 13.33 2.09
C GLU A 22 6.16 12.13 3.02
N HIS A 23 5.44 12.07 4.14
CA HIS A 23 5.53 10.95 5.07
C HIS A 23 5.12 9.63 4.39
N ILE A 24 3.95 9.61 3.75
CA ILE A 24 3.45 8.42 3.04
C ILE A 24 4.43 8.00 1.94
N SER A 25 5.06 8.95 1.25
CA SER A 25 6.01 8.67 0.18
C SER A 25 7.24 7.89 0.64
N LYS A 26 7.70 8.11 1.87
CA LYS A 26 8.82 7.37 2.49
C LYS A 26 8.51 5.87 2.66
N LEU A 27 7.22 5.52 2.72
CA LEU A 27 6.77 4.15 2.88
C LEU A 27 6.54 3.41 1.55
N ILE A 28 6.67 4.08 0.40
CA ILE A 28 6.47 3.45 -0.92
C ILE A 28 7.36 2.23 -1.10
N SER A 29 8.66 2.35 -0.85
CA SER A 29 9.61 1.25 -1.03
C SER A 29 9.29 0.04 -0.15
N PHE A 30 8.88 0.29 1.09
CA PHE A 30 8.42 -0.75 2.00
C PHE A 30 7.14 -1.40 1.47
N GLY A 31 6.13 -0.59 1.11
CA GLY A 31 4.87 -1.09 0.57
C GLY A 31 5.04 -1.92 -0.69
N GLU A 32 5.87 -1.49 -1.64
CA GLU A 32 6.18 -2.25 -2.85
C GLU A 32 6.89 -3.57 -2.55
N SER A 33 7.80 -3.58 -1.56
CA SER A 33 8.48 -4.81 -1.16
C SER A 33 7.53 -5.82 -0.53
N LEU A 34 6.53 -5.34 0.22
CA LEU A 34 5.55 -6.14 0.91
C LEU A 34 4.45 -6.67 -0.02
N THR A 35 3.88 -5.79 -0.86
CA THR A 35 2.75 -6.14 -1.73
C THR A 35 3.17 -6.73 -3.07
N ARG A 36 4.42 -6.53 -3.50
CA ARG A 36 4.90 -6.83 -4.87
C ARG A 36 4.14 -6.07 -5.95
N GLN A 37 3.46 -5.00 -5.56
CA GLN A 37 2.72 -4.11 -6.45
C GLN A 37 3.47 -2.79 -6.56
N ARG A 38 3.43 -2.16 -7.74
CA ARG A 38 3.94 -0.80 -7.89
C ARG A 38 2.98 0.16 -7.19
N ILE A 39 3.53 1.04 -6.36
CA ILE A 39 2.78 2.03 -5.60
C ILE A 39 3.06 3.43 -6.16
N GLN A 40 2.00 4.17 -6.40
CA GLN A 40 2.06 5.57 -6.83
C GLN A 40 1.13 6.40 -5.96
N ILE A 41 1.62 7.55 -5.50
CA ILE A 41 0.81 8.56 -4.84
C ILE A 41 0.57 9.67 -5.84
N PHE A 42 -0.63 10.18 -5.95
CA PHE A 42 -0.96 11.26 -6.86
C PHE A 42 -1.78 12.34 -6.17
N THR A 43 -1.60 13.58 -6.61
CA THR A 43 -2.33 14.75 -6.12
C THR A 43 -2.54 15.74 -7.25
N PRO A 44 -3.62 16.55 -7.24
CA PRO A 44 -3.85 17.55 -8.28
C PRO A 44 -2.72 18.58 -8.34
N LEU A 45 -2.34 18.97 -9.54
CA LEU A 45 -1.42 20.09 -9.76
C LEU A 45 -2.15 21.44 -9.61
N LEU A 46 -1.39 22.49 -9.30
CA LEU A 46 -1.85 23.85 -9.44
C LEU A 46 -2.20 24.11 -10.91
N GLU A 47 -3.42 24.60 -11.18
CA GLU A 47 -3.78 25.03 -12.52
C GLU A 47 -2.90 26.24 -12.91
N THR A 48 -1.91 26.01 -13.75
CA THR A 48 -1.17 27.10 -14.41
C THR A 48 -2.08 27.71 -15.46
N GLY A 49 -2.65 28.87 -15.15
CA GLY A 49 -3.72 29.55 -15.86
C GLY A 49 -3.62 29.58 -17.38
N GLN A 50 -4.81 29.61 -18.02
CA GLN A 50 -5.08 29.81 -19.44
C GLN A 50 -4.87 28.58 -20.36
N GLY A 51 -5.61 27.52 -20.11
CA GLY A 51 -5.90 26.52 -21.15
C GLY A 51 -7.39 26.22 -21.14
N GLU A 52 -8.00 26.28 -22.32
CA GLU A 52 -9.39 25.88 -22.54
C GLU A 52 -9.66 24.58 -21.78
N ARG A 53 -10.72 24.56 -20.97
CA ARG A 53 -11.22 23.37 -20.27
C ARG A 53 -11.61 22.29 -21.29
N SER A 54 -10.60 21.61 -21.83
CA SER A 54 -10.87 20.35 -22.50
C SER A 54 -11.40 19.39 -21.45
N GLN A 55 -12.42 18.62 -21.79
CA GLN A 55 -12.99 17.53 -20.97
C GLN A 55 -11.98 16.39 -20.68
N GLN A 56 -10.70 16.65 -20.89
CA GLN A 56 -9.59 15.71 -20.63
C GLN A 56 -9.19 15.82 -19.17
N CYS A 57 -8.87 14.67 -18.58
CA CYS A 57 -8.40 14.55 -17.21
C CYS A 57 -7.29 15.56 -16.89
N ALA A 58 -7.45 16.33 -15.80
CA ALA A 58 -6.43 17.28 -15.34
C ALA A 58 -5.11 16.57 -15.03
N ASP A 59 -4.00 17.31 -15.19
CA ASP A 59 -2.69 16.80 -14.85
C ASP A 59 -2.55 16.58 -13.32
N MET A 60 -1.81 15.54 -12.96
CA MET A 60 -1.55 15.17 -11.57
C MET A 60 -0.04 15.17 -11.30
N LEU A 61 0.36 15.56 -10.11
CA LEU A 61 1.67 15.25 -9.58
C LEU A 61 1.67 13.81 -9.09
N CYS A 62 2.53 12.99 -9.67
CA CYS A 62 2.73 11.61 -9.26
C CYS A 62 4.04 11.49 -8.49
N ILE A 63 3.99 10.82 -7.34
CA ILE A 63 5.12 10.49 -6.49
C ILE A 63 5.30 8.98 -6.56
N GLU A 64 6.46 8.53 -6.94
CA GLU A 64 6.73 7.10 -7.13
C GLU A 64 8.20 6.77 -6.90
N ARG A 65 8.50 5.50 -6.78
CA ARG A 65 9.86 5.01 -6.70
C ARG A 65 10.49 4.93 -8.10
N SER A 66 11.74 5.40 -8.18
CA SER A 66 12.64 5.24 -9.33
C SER A 66 13.95 4.59 -8.89
N ASP A 67 14.86 4.35 -9.83
CA ASP A 67 16.22 3.85 -9.54
C ASP A 67 17.03 4.81 -8.67
N GLN A 68 16.68 6.10 -8.66
CA GLN A 68 17.33 7.14 -7.87
C GLN A 68 16.65 7.39 -6.51
N GLY A 69 15.67 6.58 -6.13
CA GLY A 69 14.85 6.75 -4.93
C GLY A 69 13.45 7.24 -5.25
N ILE A 70 12.82 7.96 -4.31
CA ILE A 70 11.49 8.51 -4.51
C ILE A 70 11.59 9.78 -5.34
N THR A 71 10.76 9.88 -6.39
CA THR A 71 10.75 11.00 -7.33
C THR A 71 9.33 11.49 -7.59
N THR A 72 9.23 12.71 -8.08
CA THR A 72 7.98 13.31 -8.51
C THR A 72 8.00 13.52 -10.01
N ARG A 73 6.86 13.31 -10.66
CA ARG A 73 6.67 13.64 -12.09
C ARG A 73 5.24 14.09 -12.36
N GLN A 74 5.07 14.90 -13.37
CA GLN A 74 3.76 15.28 -13.89
C GLN A 74 3.26 14.20 -14.83
N LEU A 75 2.01 13.76 -14.62
CA LEU A 75 1.33 12.80 -15.45
C LEU A 75 -0.06 13.32 -15.81
N LYS A 76 -0.58 12.89 -16.95
CA LYS A 76 -2.03 12.97 -17.19
C LYS A 76 -2.73 12.09 -16.18
N GLY A 77 -3.69 12.66 -15.46
CA GLY A 77 -4.51 11.90 -14.55
C GLY A 77 -5.33 10.84 -15.29
N SER A 78 -5.42 9.65 -14.75
CA SER A 78 -6.28 8.61 -15.31
C SER A 78 -7.76 8.86 -14.97
N HIS A 79 -8.67 8.28 -15.75
CA HIS A 79 -10.10 8.34 -15.44
C HIS A 79 -10.40 7.76 -14.05
N THR A 80 -9.72 6.69 -13.65
CA THR A 80 -9.87 6.06 -12.36
C THR A 80 -9.46 6.99 -11.23
N TRP A 81 -8.34 7.70 -11.36
CA TRP A 81 -7.87 8.65 -10.36
C TRP A 81 -8.85 9.83 -10.20
N HIS A 82 -9.36 10.37 -11.30
CA HIS A 82 -10.34 11.46 -11.24
C HIS A 82 -11.67 11.03 -10.65
N ALA A 83 -12.16 9.83 -10.99
CA ALA A 83 -13.37 9.29 -10.40
C ALA A 83 -13.20 9.09 -8.88
N MET A 84 -12.09 8.51 -8.43
CA MET A 84 -11.78 8.37 -7.01
C MET A 84 -11.70 9.73 -6.31
N MET A 85 -11.02 10.73 -6.89
CA MET A 85 -10.93 12.07 -6.31
C MET A 85 -12.29 12.74 -6.19
N LYS A 86 -13.21 12.50 -7.14
CA LYS A 86 -14.57 13.04 -7.13
C LYS A 86 -15.47 12.35 -6.11
N ASP A 87 -15.43 11.02 -6.09
CA ASP A 87 -16.40 10.21 -5.34
C ASP A 87 -15.91 9.88 -3.92
N GLY A 88 -14.61 10.00 -3.67
CA GLY A 88 -13.99 9.74 -2.37
C GLY A 88 -14.02 8.28 -1.93
N GLN A 89 -14.33 7.37 -2.85
CA GLN A 89 -14.42 5.95 -2.56
C GLN A 89 -13.28 5.18 -3.23
N PRO A 90 -12.78 4.10 -2.61
CA PRO A 90 -11.85 3.20 -3.26
C PRO A 90 -12.43 2.67 -4.56
N LEU A 91 -11.60 2.63 -5.60
CA LEU A 91 -11.99 2.13 -6.92
C LEU A 91 -11.03 1.06 -7.42
N ILE A 92 -11.59 0.14 -8.19
CA ILE A 92 -10.82 -0.80 -9.02
C ILE A 92 -10.92 -0.30 -10.45
N GLY A 93 -9.80 0.10 -11.03
CA GLY A 93 -9.76 0.66 -12.37
C GLY A 93 -8.85 -0.12 -13.31
N LEU A 94 -8.99 0.18 -14.59
CA LEU A 94 -8.09 -0.28 -15.64
C LEU A 94 -7.47 0.95 -16.29
N ASP A 95 -6.18 1.14 -16.12
CA ASP A 95 -5.42 2.23 -16.72
C ASP A 95 -4.28 1.65 -17.54
N ASP A 96 -4.11 2.15 -18.78
CA ASP A 96 -3.09 1.65 -19.72
C ASP A 96 -2.99 0.12 -19.79
N LYS A 97 -4.15 -0.58 -19.76
CA LYS A 97 -4.27 -2.05 -19.73
C LYS A 97 -3.77 -2.70 -18.43
N GLN A 98 -3.43 -1.92 -17.42
CA GLN A 98 -3.05 -2.40 -16.10
C GLN A 98 -4.17 -2.16 -15.10
N ARG A 99 -4.50 -3.20 -14.32
CA ARG A 99 -5.47 -3.06 -13.23
C ARG A 99 -4.82 -2.36 -12.05
N GLN A 100 -5.59 -1.46 -11.44
CA GLN A 100 -5.16 -0.70 -10.28
C GLN A 100 -6.23 -0.73 -9.20
N HIS A 101 -5.80 -0.86 -7.96
CA HIS A 101 -6.59 -0.50 -6.80
C HIS A 101 -6.23 0.93 -6.41
N VAL A 102 -7.22 1.79 -6.29
CA VAL A 102 -7.01 3.22 -6.03
C VAL A 102 -7.79 3.61 -4.78
N PHE A 103 -7.10 4.22 -3.83
CA PHE A 103 -7.64 4.63 -2.54
C PHE A 103 -7.47 6.13 -2.32
N PRO A 104 -8.45 6.83 -1.70
CA PRO A 104 -8.31 8.24 -1.38
C PRO A 104 -7.34 8.46 -0.22
N ILE A 105 -6.60 9.56 -0.29
CA ILE A 105 -5.85 10.11 0.84
C ILE A 105 -6.64 11.31 1.35
N VAL A 106 -7.07 11.22 2.60
CA VAL A 106 -7.94 12.22 3.23
C VAL A 106 -7.16 12.89 4.36
N ASP A 107 -7.23 14.21 4.44
CA ASP A 107 -6.63 14.96 5.53
C ASP A 107 -7.50 14.91 6.81
N ASN A 108 -6.96 15.44 7.91
CA ASN A 108 -7.67 15.49 9.20
C ASN A 108 -8.99 16.28 9.17
N GLY A 109 -9.22 17.07 8.14
CA GLY A 109 -10.46 17.81 7.91
C GLY A 109 -11.48 17.06 7.07
N GLY A 110 -11.21 15.82 6.66
CA GLY A 110 -12.07 15.03 5.78
C GLY A 110 -11.98 15.42 4.29
N ARG A 111 -11.00 16.24 3.89
CA ARG A 111 -10.81 16.66 2.49
C ARG A 111 -9.90 15.66 1.78
N ILE A 112 -10.28 15.24 0.58
CA ILE A 112 -9.43 14.42 -0.28
C ILE A 112 -8.32 15.30 -0.85
N ILE A 113 -7.08 14.95 -0.55
CA ILE A 113 -5.87 15.68 -0.95
C ILE A 113 -5.11 14.99 -2.07
N GLY A 114 -5.40 13.73 -2.31
CA GLY A 114 -4.77 12.89 -3.32
C GLY A 114 -5.28 11.48 -3.25
N GLY A 115 -4.53 10.58 -3.86
CA GLY A 115 -4.81 9.16 -3.81
C GLY A 115 -3.54 8.33 -3.87
N ILE A 116 -3.69 7.07 -3.52
CA ILE A 116 -2.66 6.04 -3.63
C ILE A 116 -3.16 4.93 -4.54
N SER A 117 -2.36 4.56 -5.52
CA SER A 117 -2.68 3.47 -6.44
C SER A 117 -1.70 2.32 -6.30
N PHE A 118 -2.24 1.12 -6.37
CA PHE A 118 -1.51 -0.15 -6.38
C PHE A 118 -1.72 -0.81 -7.73
N THR A 119 -0.67 -0.94 -8.51
CA THR A 119 -0.75 -1.55 -9.84
C THR A 119 -0.57 -3.05 -9.74
N LEU A 120 -1.58 -3.79 -10.16
CA LEU A 120 -1.59 -5.24 -10.11
C LEU A 120 -0.73 -5.84 -11.23
N SER A 121 -0.09 -6.97 -10.94
CA SER A 121 0.59 -7.74 -11.97
C SER A 121 -0.42 -8.24 -13.01
N PRO A 122 -0.13 -8.17 -14.32
CA PRO A 122 -1.02 -8.70 -15.36
C PRO A 122 -1.21 -10.22 -15.29
N SER A 123 -0.38 -10.93 -14.54
CA SER A 123 -0.46 -12.38 -14.35
C SER A 123 -1.44 -12.82 -13.26
N ILE A 124 -2.06 -11.88 -12.53
CA ILE A 124 -3.00 -12.20 -11.44
C ILE A 124 -4.29 -12.79 -12.01
N LYS A 125 -4.65 -13.96 -11.52
CA LYS A 125 -5.91 -14.64 -11.88
C LYS A 125 -7.11 -14.02 -11.16
N ALA A 126 -8.29 -14.14 -11.75
CA ALA A 126 -9.52 -13.58 -11.18
C ALA A 126 -9.78 -14.05 -9.73
N GLU A 127 -9.43 -15.27 -9.42
CA GLU A 127 -9.60 -15.89 -8.09
C GLU A 127 -8.71 -15.24 -6.99
N GLN A 128 -7.69 -14.49 -7.41
CA GLN A 128 -6.74 -13.84 -6.52
C GLN A 128 -7.09 -12.35 -6.26
N TYR A 129 -8.07 -11.79 -6.99
CA TYR A 129 -8.36 -10.35 -6.90
C TYR A 129 -8.80 -9.90 -5.52
N GLU A 130 -9.60 -10.68 -4.82
CA GLU A 130 -10.05 -10.34 -3.47
C GLU A 130 -8.87 -10.29 -2.49
N GLN A 131 -7.93 -11.22 -2.62
CA GLN A 131 -6.72 -11.26 -1.80
C GLN A 131 -5.79 -10.08 -2.10
N GLU A 132 -5.63 -9.74 -3.38
CA GLU A 132 -4.82 -8.59 -3.79
C GLU A 132 -5.46 -7.27 -3.38
N TYR A 133 -6.79 -7.17 -3.41
CA TYR A 133 -7.51 -6.00 -2.89
C TYR A 133 -7.31 -5.85 -1.39
N LEU A 134 -7.47 -6.94 -0.62
CA LEU A 134 -7.24 -6.94 0.82
C LEU A 134 -5.82 -6.51 1.16
N LEU A 135 -4.82 -7.00 0.41
CA LEU A 135 -3.43 -6.63 0.59
C LEU A 135 -3.19 -5.13 0.33
N SER A 136 -3.77 -4.61 -0.76
CA SER A 136 -3.68 -3.18 -1.11
C SER A 136 -4.38 -2.29 -0.07
N ASP A 137 -5.59 -2.66 0.37
CA ASP A 137 -6.35 -1.95 1.41
C ASP A 137 -5.60 -1.93 2.75
N THR A 138 -5.06 -3.08 3.15
CA THR A 138 -4.26 -3.18 4.38
C THR A 138 -3.01 -2.30 4.29
N MET A 139 -2.30 -2.33 3.17
CA MET A 139 -1.10 -1.52 2.99
C MET A 139 -1.40 -0.02 2.98
N GLN A 140 -2.47 0.38 2.30
CA GLN A 140 -2.91 1.78 2.30
C GLN A 140 -3.22 2.27 3.72
N ARG A 141 -3.97 1.49 4.51
CA ARG A 141 -4.26 1.82 5.91
C ARG A 141 -2.98 1.92 6.74
N LEU A 142 -2.05 0.98 6.58
CA LEU A 142 -0.76 1.03 7.25
C LEU A 142 0.00 2.31 6.92
N MET A 143 0.09 2.68 5.63
CA MET A 143 0.79 3.88 5.19
C MET A 143 0.16 5.16 5.74
N LEU A 144 -1.17 5.20 5.93
CA LEU A 144 -1.87 6.34 6.51
C LEU A 144 -1.79 6.39 8.04
N THR A 145 -1.71 5.25 8.72
CA THR A 145 -1.63 5.20 10.19
C THR A 145 -0.21 5.30 10.72
N ALA A 146 0.79 4.96 9.93
CA ALA A 146 2.21 5.06 10.30
C ALA A 146 2.73 6.51 10.48
N ILE A 147 1.82 7.46 10.72
CA ILE A 147 2.13 8.88 10.93
C ILE A 147 2.83 9.12 12.28
N ASP A 148 2.81 8.15 13.19
CA ASP A 148 3.49 8.26 14.48
C ASP A 148 5.00 8.09 14.28
N GLU A 149 5.77 9.10 14.70
CA GLU A 149 7.20 9.30 14.42
C GLU A 149 8.15 8.14 14.83
N GLN A 150 7.63 7.09 15.43
CA GLN A 150 8.42 5.97 15.95
C GLN A 150 8.66 4.83 14.94
N ILE A 151 8.04 4.86 13.75
CA ILE A 151 8.25 3.82 12.73
C ILE A 151 9.31 4.29 11.73
N VAL A 152 10.55 4.43 12.18
CA VAL A 152 11.58 5.17 11.43
C VAL A 152 12.49 4.29 10.57
N SER A 153 12.47 2.98 10.67
CA SER A 153 13.27 2.15 9.76
C SER A 153 12.58 0.83 9.43
N TYR A 154 11.87 0.83 8.32
CA TYR A 154 11.47 -0.41 7.70
C TYR A 154 12.61 -0.93 6.83
N GLU A 155 13.13 -2.09 7.16
CA GLU A 155 13.94 -2.83 6.20
C GLU A 155 13.02 -3.39 5.11
N PRO A 156 13.39 -3.24 3.82
CA PRO A 156 12.60 -3.82 2.74
C PRO A 156 12.47 -5.33 2.94
N MET A 157 11.25 -5.84 2.81
CA MET A 157 11.02 -7.28 2.88
C MET A 157 11.77 -8.00 1.76
N SER A 158 12.45 -9.08 2.12
CA SER A 158 13.09 -9.96 1.15
C SER A 158 12.03 -10.86 0.47
N TYR A 159 12.41 -11.47 -0.64
CA TYR A 159 11.54 -12.44 -1.33
C TYR A 159 11.17 -13.65 -0.45
N PHE A 160 11.99 -13.94 0.55
CA PHE A 160 11.84 -15.09 1.46
C PHE A 160 11.03 -14.78 2.71
N ASP A 161 10.67 -13.52 2.95
CA ASP A 161 9.92 -13.13 4.13
C ASP A 161 8.44 -13.52 4.02
N GLY A 162 7.94 -14.22 5.01
CA GLY A 162 6.54 -14.61 5.11
C GLY A 162 5.69 -13.45 5.61
N LEU A 163 4.61 -13.12 4.87
CA LEU A 163 3.61 -12.15 5.28
C LEU A 163 2.30 -12.85 5.64
N ILE A 164 1.78 -12.56 6.82
CA ILE A 164 0.47 -13.00 7.28
C ILE A 164 -0.32 -11.77 7.72
N ILE A 165 -1.56 -11.63 7.22
CA ILE A 165 -2.52 -10.61 7.65
C ILE A 165 -3.64 -11.32 8.40
N PHE A 166 -4.04 -10.79 9.56
CA PHE A 166 -5.16 -11.31 10.34
C PHE A 166 -6.06 -10.17 10.85
N ASP A 167 -7.31 -10.48 11.13
CA ASP A 167 -8.30 -9.56 11.68
C ASP A 167 -8.16 -9.40 13.22
N ASP A 168 -9.02 -8.58 13.80
CA ASP A 168 -9.11 -8.31 15.23
C ASP A 168 -9.50 -9.55 16.06
N THR A 169 -10.09 -10.57 15.42
CA THR A 169 -10.37 -11.88 16.02
C THR A 169 -9.19 -12.85 15.91
N TYR A 170 -8.05 -12.37 15.39
CA TYR A 170 -6.85 -13.16 15.12
C TYR A 170 -7.03 -14.26 14.07
N LYS A 171 -8.03 -14.14 13.21
CA LYS A 171 -8.27 -15.03 12.07
C LYS A 171 -7.41 -14.58 10.91
N ILE A 172 -6.67 -15.51 10.31
CA ILE A 172 -5.78 -15.22 9.18
C ILE A 172 -6.63 -14.96 7.93
N LEU A 173 -6.50 -13.77 7.37
CA LEU A 173 -7.19 -13.32 6.16
C LEU A 173 -6.32 -13.53 4.92
N TYR A 174 -5.00 -13.40 5.06
CA TYR A 174 -4.05 -13.50 3.96
C TYR A 174 -2.73 -14.10 4.43
N ALA A 175 -2.09 -14.87 3.55
CA ALA A 175 -0.71 -15.32 3.70
C ALA A 175 -0.07 -15.36 2.31
N ASN A 176 1.15 -14.82 2.18
CA ASN A 176 1.89 -14.91 0.92
C ASN A 176 2.52 -16.30 0.72
N ASP A 177 3.02 -16.56 -0.48
CA ASP A 177 3.64 -17.85 -0.82
C ASP A 177 4.82 -18.22 0.09
N ALA A 178 5.60 -17.24 0.55
CA ALA A 178 6.71 -17.49 1.46
C ALA A 178 6.19 -17.95 2.84
N ALA A 179 5.15 -17.31 3.38
CA ALA A 179 4.51 -17.74 4.62
C ALA A 179 3.91 -19.15 4.48
N MET A 180 3.23 -19.43 3.36
CA MET A 180 2.64 -20.74 3.08
C MET A 180 3.72 -21.84 3.01
N LYS A 181 4.84 -21.57 2.33
CA LYS A 181 5.98 -22.51 2.25
C LYS A 181 6.63 -22.76 3.61
N LEU A 182 6.82 -21.71 4.42
CA LEU A 182 7.37 -21.84 5.76
C LEU A 182 6.49 -22.72 6.64
N VAL A 183 5.17 -22.53 6.57
CA VAL A 183 4.19 -23.33 7.32
C VAL A 183 4.22 -24.80 6.87
N ASP A 184 4.32 -25.05 5.55
CA ASP A 184 4.43 -26.41 4.98
C ASP A 184 5.73 -27.12 5.45
N VAL A 185 6.87 -26.41 5.41
CA VAL A 185 8.16 -26.94 5.91
C VAL A 185 8.13 -27.27 7.41
N LEU A 186 7.33 -26.51 8.18
CA LEU A 186 7.13 -26.75 9.60
C LEU A 186 6.14 -27.90 9.89
N GLY A 187 5.56 -28.50 8.85
CA GLY A 187 4.69 -29.67 8.96
C GLY A 187 3.25 -29.33 9.34
N PHE A 188 2.79 -28.12 9.01
CA PHE A 188 1.42 -27.69 9.26
C PHE A 188 0.51 -27.91 8.05
N ASP A 189 -0.79 -28.08 8.33
CA ASP A 189 -1.79 -28.18 7.28
C ASP A 189 -1.82 -26.89 6.46
N ARG A 190 -1.90 -27.04 5.12
CA ARG A 190 -1.88 -25.96 4.12
C ARG A 190 -3.04 -24.96 4.22
N ARG A 191 -3.98 -25.16 5.13
CA ARG A 191 -5.13 -24.27 5.36
C ARG A 191 -4.83 -23.18 6.37
N LEU A 192 -3.80 -22.36 6.09
CA LEU A 192 -3.44 -21.25 6.97
C LEU A 192 -4.53 -20.16 6.98
N VAL A 193 -5.01 -19.77 5.79
CA VAL A 193 -6.06 -18.76 5.66
C VAL A 193 -7.39 -19.29 6.22
N GLY A 194 -8.01 -18.50 7.08
CA GLY A 194 -9.22 -18.84 7.82
C GLY A 194 -8.98 -19.48 9.19
N SER A 195 -7.74 -19.88 9.54
CA SER A 195 -7.39 -20.36 10.87
C SER A 195 -7.01 -19.21 11.81
N SER A 196 -7.03 -19.46 13.12
CA SER A 196 -6.53 -18.47 14.10
C SER A 196 -5.02 -18.56 14.23
N ILE A 197 -4.32 -17.42 14.33
CA ILE A 197 -2.88 -17.36 14.63
C ILE A 197 -2.55 -17.98 16.00
N PHE A 198 -3.55 -18.07 16.90
CA PHE A 198 -3.42 -18.71 18.20
C PHE A 198 -3.87 -20.17 18.18
N SER A 199 -4.14 -20.77 17.02
CA SER A 199 -4.43 -22.21 16.95
C SER A 199 -3.29 -22.97 17.64
N SER A 200 -3.63 -24.07 18.32
CA SER A 200 -2.65 -24.88 19.05
C SER A 200 -1.46 -25.28 18.19
N THR A 201 -1.73 -25.50 16.91
CA THR A 201 -0.76 -25.83 15.86
C THR A 201 0.24 -24.70 15.63
N LEU A 202 -0.23 -23.47 15.35
CA LEU A 202 0.61 -22.29 15.13
C LEU A 202 1.38 -21.90 16.40
N LYS A 203 0.76 -21.96 17.58
CA LYS A 203 1.45 -21.68 18.86
C LYS A 203 2.68 -22.57 19.09
N MET A 204 2.57 -23.84 18.76
CA MET A 204 3.72 -24.76 18.86
C MET A 204 4.83 -24.40 17.90
N SER A 205 4.51 -23.88 16.72
CA SER A 205 5.49 -23.46 15.70
C SER A 205 6.26 -22.21 16.08
N PHE A 206 5.57 -21.18 16.54
CA PHE A 206 6.23 -19.95 17.01
C PHE A 206 7.23 -20.28 18.15
N ARG A 207 6.88 -21.15 19.07
CA ARG A 207 7.82 -21.58 20.14
C ARG A 207 9.02 -22.36 19.60
N ARG A 208 8.85 -23.20 18.59
CA ARG A 208 9.94 -23.95 17.96
C ARG A 208 10.82 -23.07 17.08
N ALA A 209 10.24 -22.16 16.31
CA ALA A 209 10.98 -21.22 15.47
C ALA A 209 11.85 -20.27 16.32
N CYS A 210 11.35 -19.79 17.47
CA CYS A 210 12.12 -18.98 18.41
C CYS A 210 13.23 -19.77 19.14
N SER A 211 13.13 -21.09 19.22
CA SER A 211 14.16 -21.94 19.86
C SER A 211 15.23 -22.46 18.89
N SER A 212 14.97 -22.47 17.59
CA SER A 212 15.95 -22.77 16.55
C SER A 212 16.57 -21.46 16.04
N LYS A 213 17.89 -21.43 15.86
CA LYS A 213 18.69 -20.27 15.39
C LYS A 213 18.30 -19.71 13.99
N TRP A 214 17.08 -19.89 13.56
CA TRP A 214 16.54 -19.36 12.31
C TRP A 214 15.77 -18.08 12.63
N SER A 215 16.30 -16.95 12.21
CA SER A 215 15.61 -15.66 12.26
C SER A 215 14.47 -15.66 11.23
N CYS A 216 13.35 -16.30 11.58
CA CYS A 216 12.12 -16.19 10.80
C CYS A 216 11.41 -14.93 11.26
N TYR A 217 11.52 -13.84 10.49
CA TYR A 217 10.74 -12.64 10.72
C TYR A 217 9.34 -12.86 10.15
N PHE A 218 8.38 -13.16 11.03
CA PHE A 218 6.97 -13.06 10.69
C PHE A 218 6.54 -11.62 10.93
N PHE A 219 6.34 -10.85 9.86
CA PHE A 219 5.65 -9.58 9.99
C PHE A 219 4.16 -9.85 10.10
N VAL A 220 3.63 -9.57 11.26
CA VAL A 220 2.22 -9.69 11.55
C VAL A 220 1.63 -8.28 11.51
N LEU A 221 0.88 -7.97 10.47
CA LEU A 221 0.10 -6.74 10.38
C LEU A 221 -1.25 -6.99 11.03
N ALA A 222 -1.46 -6.46 12.24
CA ALA A 222 -2.76 -6.43 12.87
C ALA A 222 -3.60 -5.30 12.25
N LEU A 223 -4.77 -5.64 11.71
CA LEU A 223 -5.80 -4.66 11.36
C LEU A 223 -6.61 -4.39 12.61
N TYR A 224 -6.46 -3.22 13.21
CA TYR A 224 -7.41 -2.75 14.21
C TYR A 224 -8.60 -2.13 13.47
N SER A 225 -9.75 -2.79 13.52
CA SER A 225 -11.02 -2.13 13.21
C SER A 225 -11.42 -1.27 14.39
N SER A 226 -11.38 0.03 14.24
CA SER A 226 -12.03 0.99 15.15
C SER A 226 -13.52 1.08 14.83
#